data_07e806a2fcbc80a6a8195b00c375e1be
#
_entry.id   07e806a2fcbc80a6a8195b00c375e1be
#
_cell.length_a   1.000
_cell.length_b   1.000
_cell.length_c   1.000
_cell.angle_alpha   90.00
_cell.angle_beta   90.00
_cell.angle_gamma   90.00
#
_symmetry.space_group_name_H-M   'P 1'
#
loop_
_entity.id
_entity.type
_entity.pdbx_description
1 polymer ?
#
loop_
_entity_poly.entity_id
_entity_poly.type
_entity_poly.pdbx_seq_one_letter_code
_entity_poly.pdbx_strand_id
1 'polypeptide(L)'
;MLLEQGWLVGARRVPSPHYDCRPDDETPTLLVVHNISLPPGEFGGPWIDALFTGTIDPRAHPFFAGIAHLRVSAHCLIRRDGEIVQYVPFDKRAWHAGVSQYQGRERCNDFSIGIELEGTDTLAYTDAQYQQLAAVTRALIDCYPDIAKNMTGHCDIAPDRKTDPGPAFDWARFRVLVSKETT
;
A
#
# COMPACT_ATOMS: atom_id res chain seq x y z
N MET A 1 -0.46 14.63 10.51
CA MET A 1 -0.21 13.19 10.77
C MET A 1 1.26 13.04 11.11
N LEU A 2 1.60 12.28 12.14
CA LEU A 2 2.98 12.15 12.64
C LEU A 2 3.52 10.74 12.38
N LEU A 3 4.83 10.68 12.10
CA LEU A 3 5.58 9.43 12.06
C LEU A 3 6.54 9.36 13.26
N GLU A 4 6.57 8.19 13.91
CA GLU A 4 7.53 7.87 14.97
C GLU A 4 8.20 6.54 14.67
N GLN A 5 9.52 6.55 14.46
CA GLN A 5 10.32 5.37 14.15
C GLN A 5 9.75 4.53 12.98
N GLY A 6 9.27 5.21 11.93
CA GLY A 6 8.69 4.58 10.76
C GLY A 6 7.22 4.19 10.89
N TRP A 7 6.58 4.42 12.03
CA TRP A 7 5.17 4.10 12.27
C TRP A 7 4.30 5.37 12.30
N LEU A 8 3.12 5.27 11.71
CA LEU A 8 2.10 6.32 11.81
C LEU A 8 1.49 6.33 13.22
N VAL A 9 1.51 7.48 13.84
CA VAL A 9 0.83 7.67 15.13
C VAL A 9 -0.68 7.65 14.89
N GLY A 10 -1.39 6.80 15.64
CA GLY A 10 -2.84 6.66 15.54
C GLY A 10 -3.32 5.60 14.54
N ALA A 11 -2.46 5.05 13.70
CA ALA A 11 -2.83 3.89 12.88
C ALA A 11 -2.95 2.62 13.73
N ARG A 12 -3.84 1.72 13.32
CA ARG A 12 -3.89 0.39 13.92
C ARG A 12 -2.68 -0.42 13.47
N ARG A 13 -1.86 -0.87 14.41
CA ARG A 13 -0.65 -1.64 14.10
C ARG A 13 -0.95 -3.13 14.11
N VAL A 14 -0.60 -3.79 13.00
CA VAL A 14 -0.68 -5.24 12.83
C VAL A 14 0.65 -5.70 12.22
N PRO A 15 1.72 -5.86 13.04
CA PRO A 15 3.05 -6.12 12.51
C PRO A 15 3.11 -7.40 11.68
N SER A 16 3.60 -7.27 10.44
CA SER A 16 3.83 -8.39 9.53
C SER A 16 5.22 -8.99 9.77
N PRO A 17 5.38 -10.33 9.68
CA PRO A 17 6.70 -10.94 9.59
C PRO A 17 7.31 -10.88 8.18
N HIS A 18 6.54 -10.47 7.18
CA HIS A 18 6.92 -10.48 5.77
C HIS A 18 7.58 -9.15 5.37
N TYR A 19 8.70 -8.85 5.95
CA TYR A 19 9.51 -7.68 5.62
C TYR A 19 10.98 -7.94 5.94
N ASP A 20 11.86 -7.07 5.44
CA ASP A 20 13.28 -7.07 5.76
C ASP A 20 13.86 -5.66 5.66
N CYS A 21 15.18 -5.55 5.74
CA CYS A 21 15.86 -4.26 5.58
C CYS A 21 15.96 -3.90 4.10
N ARG A 22 15.92 -2.60 3.82
CA ARG A 22 16.22 -2.11 2.48
C ARG A 22 17.72 -2.31 2.19
N PRO A 23 18.10 -2.64 0.93
CA PRO A 23 19.52 -2.71 0.56
C PRO A 23 20.22 -1.37 0.88
N ASP A 24 21.42 -1.45 1.46
CA ASP A 24 22.27 -0.30 1.78
C ASP A 24 21.55 0.82 2.60
N ASP A 25 20.59 0.44 3.43
CA ASP A 25 19.74 1.36 4.20
C ASP A 25 19.09 2.45 3.33
N GLU A 26 18.70 2.09 2.11
CA GLU A 26 18.18 3.01 1.12
C GLU A 26 16.95 3.76 1.61
N THR A 27 16.89 5.05 1.33
CA THR A 27 15.74 5.89 1.64
C THR A 27 14.63 5.68 0.59
N PRO A 28 13.36 5.50 0.99
CA PRO A 28 12.27 5.41 0.03
C PRO A 28 12.13 6.68 -0.81
N THR A 29 11.92 6.49 -2.12
CA THR A 29 11.77 7.58 -3.10
C THR A 29 10.51 7.47 -3.94
N LEU A 30 9.75 6.37 -3.80
CA LEU A 30 8.60 6.05 -4.63
C LEU A 30 7.42 5.62 -3.76
N LEU A 31 6.22 6.13 -4.08
CA LEU A 31 4.97 5.62 -3.55
C LEU A 31 4.27 4.78 -4.61
N VAL A 32 3.90 3.55 -4.25
CA VAL A 32 3.10 2.65 -5.09
C VAL A 32 1.74 2.43 -4.46
N VAL A 33 0.69 2.81 -5.20
CA VAL A 33 -0.70 2.60 -4.79
C VAL A 33 -1.21 1.28 -5.35
N HIS A 34 -1.83 0.49 -4.47
CA HIS A 34 -2.42 -0.81 -4.77
C HIS A 34 -3.90 -0.84 -4.42
N ASN A 35 -4.61 -1.88 -4.82
CA ASN A 35 -5.85 -2.26 -4.19
C ASN A 35 -5.84 -3.74 -3.77
N ILE A 36 -6.67 -4.05 -2.80
CA ILE A 36 -6.87 -5.40 -2.32
C ILE A 36 -8.28 -5.56 -1.75
N SER A 37 -8.89 -6.71 -1.99
CA SER A 37 -10.09 -7.14 -1.29
C SER A 37 -10.04 -8.66 -1.11
N LEU A 38 -10.42 -9.16 0.05
CA LEU A 38 -10.41 -10.58 0.36
C LEU A 38 -11.67 -11.00 1.13
N PRO A 39 -12.43 -11.98 0.62
CA PRO A 39 -12.32 -12.52 -0.75
C PRO A 39 -12.52 -11.43 -1.81
N PRO A 40 -12.12 -11.63 -3.07
CA PRO A 40 -12.22 -10.57 -4.08
C PRO A 40 -13.61 -9.94 -4.16
N GLY A 41 -13.67 -8.60 -4.06
CA GLY A 41 -14.91 -7.83 -4.07
C GLY A 41 -15.65 -7.75 -2.74
N GLU A 42 -15.15 -8.36 -1.68
CA GLU A 42 -15.72 -8.31 -0.32
C GLU A 42 -14.84 -7.45 0.59
N PHE A 43 -15.48 -6.69 1.48
CA PHE A 43 -14.82 -5.70 2.33
C PHE A 43 -15.12 -5.91 3.80
N GLY A 44 -14.27 -5.36 4.68
CA GLY A 44 -14.50 -5.29 6.11
C GLY A 44 -14.10 -6.52 6.91
N GLY A 45 -13.68 -7.60 6.25
CA GLY A 45 -13.28 -8.83 6.91
C GLY A 45 -11.86 -8.79 7.49
N PRO A 46 -11.42 -9.86 8.18
CA PRO A 46 -10.09 -9.94 8.81
C PRO A 46 -9.00 -10.48 7.86
N TRP A 47 -9.35 -10.78 6.61
CA TRP A 47 -8.52 -11.62 5.75
C TRP A 47 -7.29 -10.91 5.19
N ILE A 48 -7.34 -9.58 5.01
CA ILE A 48 -6.17 -8.83 4.55
C ILE A 48 -5.10 -8.83 5.64
N ASP A 49 -5.48 -8.58 6.87
CA ASP A 49 -4.57 -8.70 8.02
C ASP A 49 -3.99 -10.11 8.11
N ALA A 50 -4.83 -11.12 7.93
CA ALA A 50 -4.40 -12.53 7.96
C ALA A 50 -3.41 -12.86 6.84
N LEU A 51 -3.63 -12.35 5.62
CA LEU A 51 -2.68 -12.54 4.52
C LEU A 51 -1.32 -11.93 4.84
N PHE A 52 -1.31 -10.68 5.27
CA PHE A 52 -0.06 -9.93 5.51
C PHE A 52 0.69 -10.38 6.77
N THR A 53 0.04 -11.14 7.65
CA THR A 53 0.68 -11.75 8.83
C THR A 53 0.99 -13.24 8.65
N GLY A 54 0.64 -13.81 7.49
CA GLY A 54 0.91 -15.23 7.21
C GLY A 54 -0.01 -16.19 7.97
N THR A 55 -1.19 -15.73 8.39
CA THR A 55 -2.13 -16.51 9.22
C THR A 55 -3.45 -16.83 8.53
N ILE A 56 -3.58 -16.51 7.25
CA ILE A 56 -4.81 -16.78 6.50
C ILE A 56 -5.08 -18.29 6.40
N ASP A 57 -6.30 -18.71 6.76
CA ASP A 57 -6.72 -20.11 6.65
C ASP A 57 -7.09 -20.42 5.19
N PRO A 58 -6.35 -21.33 4.52
CA PRO A 58 -6.65 -21.69 3.13
C PRO A 58 -8.01 -22.35 2.93
N ARG A 59 -8.62 -22.84 4.02
CA ARG A 59 -9.93 -23.50 4.00
C ARG A 59 -11.10 -22.55 4.21
N ALA A 60 -10.84 -21.31 4.64
CA ALA A 60 -11.90 -20.37 4.96
C ALA A 60 -12.66 -19.86 3.73
N HIS A 61 -12.04 -19.87 2.56
CA HIS A 61 -12.65 -19.54 1.28
C HIS A 61 -11.87 -20.20 0.14
N PRO A 62 -12.52 -20.65 -0.95
CA PRO A 62 -11.83 -21.29 -2.09
C PRO A 62 -10.69 -20.47 -2.68
N PHE A 63 -10.84 -19.14 -2.74
CA PHE A 63 -9.80 -18.23 -3.23
C PHE A 63 -8.53 -18.27 -2.38
N PHE A 64 -8.64 -18.51 -1.08
CA PHE A 64 -7.51 -18.46 -0.16
C PHE A 64 -6.52 -19.60 -0.33
N ALA A 65 -6.96 -20.74 -0.87
CA ALA A 65 -6.05 -21.85 -1.18
C ALA A 65 -4.94 -21.43 -2.15
N GLY A 66 -5.23 -20.49 -3.08
CA GLY A 66 -4.26 -19.99 -4.06
C GLY A 66 -3.32 -18.91 -3.53
N ILE A 67 -3.59 -18.32 -2.37
CA ILE A 67 -2.81 -17.20 -1.82
C ILE A 67 -2.21 -17.45 -0.44
N ALA A 68 -2.67 -18.46 0.29
CA ALA A 68 -2.25 -18.72 1.67
C ALA A 68 -0.75 -18.99 1.82
N HIS A 69 -0.10 -19.46 0.76
CA HIS A 69 1.34 -19.73 0.75
C HIS A 69 2.19 -18.48 0.47
N LEU A 70 1.57 -17.38 0.06
CA LEU A 70 2.29 -16.16 -0.31
C LEU A 70 2.89 -15.49 0.92
N ARG A 71 4.13 -15.02 0.75
CA ARG A 71 4.82 -14.18 1.73
C ARG A 71 4.86 -12.78 1.19
N VAL A 72 3.78 -12.05 1.42
CA VAL A 72 3.58 -10.69 0.93
C VAL A 72 3.14 -9.77 2.06
N SER A 73 3.41 -8.50 1.89
CA SER A 73 2.96 -7.45 2.80
C SER A 73 2.86 -6.12 2.06
N ALA A 74 2.22 -5.14 2.66
CA ALA A 74 2.33 -3.74 2.30
C ALA A 74 2.67 -2.94 3.55
N HIS A 75 3.09 -1.69 3.41
CA HIS A 75 3.33 -0.85 4.57
C HIS A 75 2.01 -0.51 5.28
N CYS A 76 1.00 -0.10 4.51
CA CYS A 76 -0.31 0.26 5.03
C CYS A 76 -1.45 -0.30 4.18
N LEU A 77 -2.60 -0.44 4.85
CA LEU A 77 -3.92 -0.61 4.24
C LEU A 77 -4.79 0.56 4.67
N ILE A 78 -5.55 1.12 3.74
CA ILE A 78 -6.60 2.10 4.02
C ILE A 78 -7.93 1.45 3.65
N ARG A 79 -8.76 1.19 4.66
CA ARG A 79 -10.04 0.51 4.47
C ARG A 79 -11.09 1.45 3.90
N ARG A 80 -12.24 0.90 3.49
CA ARG A 80 -13.32 1.66 2.87
C ARG A 80 -13.81 2.83 3.72
N ASP A 81 -13.79 2.70 5.04
CA ASP A 81 -14.18 3.73 6.01
C ASP A 81 -13.07 4.73 6.35
N GLY A 82 -11.88 4.55 5.77
CA GLY A 82 -10.71 5.37 6.03
C GLY A 82 -9.82 4.88 7.17
N GLU A 83 -10.14 3.76 7.83
CA GLU A 83 -9.24 3.19 8.83
C GLU A 83 -7.87 2.89 8.20
N ILE A 84 -6.82 3.37 8.86
CA ILE A 84 -5.43 3.07 8.45
C ILE A 84 -4.90 1.93 9.31
N VAL A 85 -4.43 0.88 8.66
CA VAL A 85 -3.74 -0.24 9.29
C VAL A 85 -2.31 -0.24 8.80
N GLN A 86 -1.34 -0.33 9.70
CA GLN A 86 0.07 -0.41 9.31
C GLN A 86 0.69 -1.73 9.72
N TYR A 87 1.36 -2.37 8.76
CA TYR A 87 1.96 -3.71 8.90
C TYR A 87 3.48 -3.68 8.95
N VAL A 88 4.12 -2.71 8.29
CA VAL A 88 5.57 -2.60 8.16
C VAL A 88 5.98 -1.15 8.38
N PRO A 89 7.05 -0.89 9.17
CA PRO A 89 7.59 0.47 9.28
C PRO A 89 8.09 0.96 7.93
N PHE A 90 7.93 2.25 7.65
CA PHE A 90 8.26 2.81 6.33
C PHE A 90 9.75 2.75 5.97
N ASP A 91 10.64 2.72 6.95
CA ASP A 91 12.08 2.56 6.73
C ASP A 91 12.47 1.13 6.34
N LYS A 92 11.59 0.15 6.53
CA LYS A 92 11.80 -1.24 6.14
C LYS A 92 11.18 -1.55 4.78
N ARG A 93 11.64 -2.66 4.20
CA ARG A 93 11.17 -3.13 2.89
C ARG A 93 9.99 -4.07 3.06
N ALA A 94 8.78 -3.61 2.72
CA ALA A 94 7.61 -4.48 2.56
C ALA A 94 7.70 -5.22 1.22
N TRP A 95 7.04 -6.35 1.12
CA TRP A 95 7.06 -7.21 -0.07
C TRP A 95 5.72 -7.08 -0.84
N HIS A 96 5.59 -5.98 -1.61
CA HIS A 96 4.32 -5.62 -2.26
C HIS A 96 4.39 -5.52 -3.78
N ALA A 97 5.56 -5.26 -4.37
CA ALA A 97 5.68 -4.94 -5.80
C ALA A 97 5.96 -6.16 -6.67
N GLY A 98 6.66 -7.17 -6.13
CA GLY A 98 7.11 -8.32 -6.92
C GLY A 98 8.07 -7.91 -8.03
N VAL A 99 8.04 -8.65 -9.15
CA VAL A 99 8.80 -8.31 -10.35
C VAL A 99 8.25 -7.01 -10.91
N SER A 100 9.09 -5.97 -10.95
CA SER A 100 8.65 -4.61 -11.19
C SER A 100 9.79 -3.74 -11.71
N GLN A 101 9.42 -2.62 -12.34
CA GLN A 101 10.37 -1.63 -12.84
C GLN A 101 9.73 -0.24 -12.80
N TYR A 102 10.50 0.75 -12.35
CA TYR A 102 10.12 2.16 -12.37
C TYR A 102 11.26 3.00 -12.93
N GLN A 103 10.99 3.70 -14.03
CA GLN A 103 11.97 4.56 -14.73
C GLN A 103 13.31 3.85 -14.94
N GLY A 104 13.27 2.60 -15.42
CA GLY A 104 14.45 1.80 -15.72
C GLY A 104 15.08 1.10 -14.52
N ARG A 105 14.60 1.32 -13.31
CA ARG A 105 15.09 0.66 -12.11
C ARG A 105 14.16 -0.49 -11.69
N GLU A 106 14.73 -1.68 -11.58
CA GLU A 106 14.04 -2.89 -11.12
C GLU A 106 13.94 -2.98 -9.61
N ARG A 107 13.17 -3.97 -9.12
CA ARG A 107 13.00 -4.27 -7.69
C ARG A 107 12.47 -3.09 -6.90
N CYS A 108 11.28 -2.65 -7.27
CA CYS A 108 10.67 -1.46 -6.66
C CYS A 108 10.46 -1.59 -5.15
N ASN A 109 10.37 -2.80 -4.58
CA ASN A 109 10.35 -2.98 -3.12
C ASN A 109 11.54 -2.30 -2.43
N ASP A 110 12.70 -2.27 -3.08
CA ASP A 110 13.93 -1.75 -2.48
C ASP A 110 13.82 -0.26 -2.12
N PHE A 111 13.10 0.51 -2.91
CA PHE A 111 13.05 1.97 -2.81
C PHE A 111 11.63 2.55 -2.75
N SER A 112 10.61 1.72 -2.56
CA SER A 112 9.22 2.20 -2.54
C SER A 112 8.52 1.94 -1.22
N ILE A 113 7.43 2.67 -1.03
CA ILE A 113 6.43 2.44 -0.01
C ILE A 113 5.16 1.98 -0.73
N GLY A 114 4.61 0.84 -0.31
CA GLY A 114 3.38 0.28 -0.84
C GLY A 114 2.20 0.56 0.09
N ILE A 115 1.15 1.18 -0.45
CA ILE A 115 -0.10 1.42 0.26
C ILE A 115 -1.24 0.76 -0.49
N GLU A 116 -1.97 -0.10 0.21
CA GLU A 116 -3.15 -0.79 -0.30
C GLU A 116 -4.42 -0.01 0.03
N LEU A 117 -5.29 0.15 -0.96
CA LEU A 117 -6.66 0.62 -0.76
C LEU A 117 -7.59 -0.58 -0.79
N GLU A 118 -8.42 -0.74 0.23
CA GLU A 118 -9.46 -1.77 0.21
C GLU A 118 -10.47 -1.45 -0.89
N GLY A 119 -10.53 -2.31 -1.91
CA GLY A 119 -11.35 -2.02 -3.08
C GLY A 119 -11.09 -2.98 -4.24
N THR A 120 -11.58 -2.57 -5.40
CA THR A 120 -11.41 -3.26 -6.68
C THR A 120 -10.99 -2.26 -7.76
N ASP A 121 -10.60 -2.77 -8.93
CA ASP A 121 -10.17 -1.91 -10.05
C ASP A 121 -11.27 -1.00 -10.59
N THR A 122 -12.54 -1.41 -10.44
CA THR A 122 -13.68 -0.77 -11.12
C THR A 122 -14.69 -0.12 -10.19
N LEU A 123 -14.61 -0.40 -8.88
CA LEU A 123 -15.47 0.24 -7.90
C LEU A 123 -14.83 1.55 -7.40
N ALA A 124 -15.59 2.64 -7.40
CA ALA A 124 -15.11 3.93 -6.92
C ALA A 124 -14.56 3.82 -5.47
N TYR A 125 -13.38 4.36 -5.24
CA TYR A 125 -12.84 4.51 -3.89
C TYR A 125 -13.62 5.56 -3.12
N THR A 126 -13.64 5.44 -1.79
CA THR A 126 -14.42 6.36 -0.94
C THR A 126 -13.70 7.68 -0.72
N ASP A 127 -14.46 8.73 -0.38
CA ASP A 127 -13.89 10.01 0.01
C ASP A 127 -12.92 9.87 1.19
N ALA A 128 -13.29 9.04 2.17
CA ALA A 128 -12.43 8.76 3.32
C ALA A 128 -11.10 8.13 2.90
N GLN A 129 -11.10 7.25 1.91
CA GLN A 129 -9.86 6.65 1.40
C GLN A 129 -8.95 7.70 0.73
N TYR A 130 -9.51 8.57 -0.12
CA TYR A 130 -8.71 9.64 -0.73
C TYR A 130 -8.14 10.61 0.30
N GLN A 131 -8.93 11.01 1.29
CA GLN A 131 -8.48 11.92 2.35
C GLN A 131 -7.34 11.32 3.16
N GLN A 132 -7.48 10.07 3.56
CA GLN A 132 -6.48 9.38 4.36
C GLN A 132 -5.21 9.07 3.56
N LEU A 133 -5.35 8.62 2.30
CA LEU A 133 -4.20 8.40 1.43
C LEU A 133 -3.41 9.68 1.23
N ALA A 134 -4.07 10.80 0.99
CA ALA A 134 -3.43 12.10 0.84
C ALA A 134 -2.72 12.54 2.13
N ALA A 135 -3.35 12.33 3.30
CA ALA A 135 -2.75 12.68 4.59
C ALA A 135 -1.49 11.84 4.88
N VAL A 136 -1.55 10.54 4.64
CA VAL A 136 -0.37 9.66 4.78
C VAL A 136 0.73 10.09 3.81
N THR A 137 0.37 10.36 2.56
CA THR A 137 1.34 10.75 1.53
C THR A 137 2.03 12.06 1.88
N ARG A 138 1.32 13.07 2.39
CA ARG A 138 1.94 14.32 2.87
C ARG A 138 2.93 14.05 4.00
N ALA A 139 2.57 13.21 4.96
CA ALA A 139 3.47 12.84 6.05
C ALA A 139 4.72 12.11 5.54
N LEU A 140 4.57 11.26 4.51
CA LEU A 140 5.68 10.59 3.87
C LEU A 140 6.59 11.57 3.11
N ILE A 141 6.02 12.54 2.40
CA ILE A 141 6.78 13.57 1.67
C ILE A 141 7.60 14.42 2.65
N ASP A 142 7.09 14.72 3.83
CA ASP A 142 7.84 15.44 4.86
C ASP A 142 9.10 14.69 5.30
N CYS A 143 9.05 13.36 5.35
CA CYS A 143 10.17 12.49 5.71
C CYS A 143 11.02 12.07 4.51
N TYR A 144 10.40 11.89 3.37
CA TYR A 144 10.98 11.35 2.13
C TYR A 144 10.57 12.24 0.94
N PRO A 145 11.23 13.40 0.76
CA PRO A 145 10.77 14.45 -0.18
C PRO A 145 10.65 14.00 -1.65
N ASP A 146 11.47 13.04 -2.08
CA ASP A 146 11.45 12.56 -3.46
C ASP A 146 10.14 11.87 -3.86
N ILE A 147 9.37 11.42 -2.87
CA ILE A 147 8.04 10.82 -3.11
C ILE A 147 7.10 11.82 -3.79
N ALA A 148 7.25 13.12 -3.54
CA ALA A 148 6.39 14.14 -4.15
C ALA A 148 6.37 14.08 -5.69
N LYS A 149 7.47 13.63 -6.31
CA LYS A 149 7.62 13.50 -7.77
C LYS A 149 7.43 12.07 -8.26
N ASN A 150 7.31 11.11 -7.37
CA ASN A 150 7.33 9.69 -7.71
C ASN A 150 6.17 8.96 -7.00
N MET A 151 4.99 9.11 -7.56
CA MET A 151 3.78 8.41 -7.12
C MET A 151 3.18 7.67 -8.32
N THR A 152 2.97 6.37 -8.18
CA THR A 152 2.55 5.51 -9.28
C THR A 152 1.63 4.38 -8.78
N GLY A 153 1.05 3.63 -9.71
CA GLY A 153 0.25 2.45 -9.44
C GLY A 153 1.03 1.16 -9.69
N HIS A 154 0.59 0.08 -9.08
CA HIS A 154 1.17 -1.25 -9.33
C HIS A 154 1.11 -1.61 -10.83
N CYS A 155 0.02 -1.25 -11.51
CA CYS A 155 -0.15 -1.45 -12.94
C CYS A 155 0.93 -0.75 -13.80
N ASP A 156 1.52 0.34 -13.30
CA ASP A 156 2.53 1.09 -14.04
C ASP A 156 3.93 0.46 -13.91
N ILE A 157 4.20 -0.17 -12.77
CA ILE A 157 5.52 -0.81 -12.50
C ILE A 157 5.56 -2.29 -12.85
N ALA A 158 4.40 -2.91 -13.07
CA ALA A 158 4.26 -4.30 -13.49
C ALA A 158 3.10 -4.46 -14.50
N PRO A 159 3.15 -3.76 -15.66
CA PRO A 159 1.99 -3.60 -16.56
C PRO A 159 1.47 -4.91 -17.15
N ASP A 160 2.35 -5.90 -17.35
CA ASP A 160 1.95 -7.19 -17.93
C ASP A 160 1.37 -8.16 -16.88
N ARG A 161 1.42 -7.80 -15.61
CA ARG A 161 1.11 -8.70 -14.50
C ARG A 161 0.04 -8.15 -13.55
N LYS A 162 -0.06 -6.83 -13.41
CA LYS A 162 -0.92 -6.16 -12.43
C LYS A 162 -1.76 -5.05 -13.06
N THR A 163 -2.95 -4.87 -12.52
CA THR A 163 -3.92 -3.85 -12.98
C THR A 163 -4.27 -2.82 -11.90
N ASP A 164 -4.00 -3.13 -10.64
CA ASP A 164 -4.33 -2.27 -9.51
C ASP A 164 -3.50 -0.96 -9.49
N PRO A 165 -4.04 0.14 -9.01
CA PRO A 165 -5.34 0.35 -8.38
C PRO A 165 -6.54 0.43 -9.34
N GLY A 166 -6.33 0.22 -10.66
CA GLY A 166 -7.35 0.17 -11.69
C GLY A 166 -7.89 1.53 -12.11
N PRO A 167 -8.76 1.54 -13.13
CA PRO A 167 -9.30 2.78 -13.70
C PRO A 167 -10.22 3.56 -12.74
N ALA A 168 -10.72 2.93 -11.68
CA ALA A 168 -11.55 3.62 -10.69
C ALA A 168 -10.75 4.59 -9.81
N PHE A 169 -9.42 4.51 -9.79
CA PHE A 169 -8.60 5.42 -9.00
C PHE A 169 -8.39 6.73 -9.73
N ASP A 170 -8.82 7.83 -9.11
CA ASP A 170 -8.72 9.18 -9.65
C ASP A 170 -7.39 9.83 -9.25
N TRP A 171 -6.37 9.68 -10.09
CA TRP A 171 -5.04 10.24 -9.88
C TRP A 171 -5.05 11.76 -9.78
N ALA A 172 -5.87 12.45 -10.59
CA ALA A 172 -5.95 13.92 -10.56
C ALA A 172 -6.46 14.41 -9.21
N ARG A 173 -7.53 13.79 -8.71
CA ARG A 173 -8.09 14.06 -7.38
C ARG A 173 -7.05 13.83 -6.28
N PHE A 174 -6.36 12.70 -6.32
CA PHE A 174 -5.33 12.36 -5.35
C PHE A 174 -4.21 13.40 -5.33
N ARG A 175 -3.67 13.77 -6.49
CA ARG A 175 -2.61 14.77 -6.60
C ARG A 175 -3.02 16.14 -6.07
N VAL A 176 -4.24 16.56 -6.34
CA VAL A 176 -4.79 17.80 -5.80
C VAL A 176 -4.86 17.77 -4.28
N LEU A 177 -5.32 16.66 -3.70
CA LEU A 177 -5.42 16.51 -2.25
C LEU A 177 -4.03 16.49 -1.58
N VAL A 178 -3.04 15.86 -2.19
CA VAL A 178 -1.66 15.85 -1.70
C VAL A 178 -1.06 17.25 -1.72
N SER A 179 -1.34 18.05 -2.75
CA SER A 179 -0.78 19.40 -2.89
C SER A 179 -1.45 20.46 -2.02
N LYS A 180 -2.62 20.18 -1.43
CA LYS A 180 -3.28 21.12 -0.51
C LYS A 180 -2.54 21.17 0.81
N GLU A 181 -2.04 22.36 1.17
CA GLU A 181 -1.54 22.60 2.52
C GLU A 181 -2.68 22.41 3.52
N THR A 182 -2.37 21.80 4.65
CA THR A 182 -3.30 21.72 5.77
C THR A 182 -3.37 23.11 6.39
N THR A 183 -4.48 23.83 6.15
CA THR A 183 -4.77 25.08 6.84
C THR A 183 -5.13 24.81 8.30
#